data_ce4e17f2667e92868a3f633bdc4cb32e
#
_entry.id   ce4e17f2667e92868a3f633bdc4cb32e
#
_cell.length_a   1.000
_cell.length_b   1.000
_cell.length_c   1.000
_cell.angle_alpha   90.00
_cell.angle_beta   90.00
_cell.angle_gamma   90.00
#
_symmetry.space_group_name_H-M   'P 1'
#
loop_
_entity.id
_entity.type
_entity.pdbx_description
1 polymer ?
#
loop_
_entity_poly.entity_id
_entity_poly.type
_entity_poly.pdbx_seq_one_letter_code
_entity_poly.pdbx_strand_id
1 'polypeptide(L)'
;MLNNTSRGSLRHSLILAALWLWATGCQGQNAYPFIHKEANVLHYDSSASTLRYFFNKWNRVAATGQGTVNIIHIGGSHVQAGVFPNQVRTHIMQQYPNLVGGRGMIFPYSAAAKCNNPDDYKVHCKEKVILTRNVYKEPEYPMGLCGISITAKDTATRIQLLAADKAIDYGVRHIVVLGSSPQGVVPLLSYEGRDIAPSYIDSSTHRFVFNLRQPTDSFDIILPCTPGQTFTLTGVCLGNRQPGFSYHSIGVNGAAVPDYLKCPLADDLRLLRPDLVIFGIGINDAHEKDFDTVAFKNNYLALCDSIRKVNPKCAFIFVTNNDSYRKVRRRYTVNTNGPLAREVFYRLAALTGGAVWDQFEIMGGLKSMEKWQKAGLAQKDKVHFTRAGYRLVGDMLYEALYNEITRQPQLSTSSATKSSKR
;
A
#
# COMPACT_ATOMS: atom_id res chain seq x y z
N MET A 1 35.31 42.42 -24.88
CA MET A 1 34.25 43.02 -24.00
C MET A 1 32.91 42.58 -24.50
N LEU A 2 32.26 41.64 -23.88
CA LEU A 2 30.83 41.45 -23.90
C LEU A 2 30.45 40.44 -22.77
N ASN A 3 29.52 40.89 -22.00
CA ASN A 3 29.20 40.51 -20.64
C ASN A 3 28.55 39.14 -20.41
N ASN A 4 29.03 38.54 -19.34
CA ASN A 4 28.39 37.48 -18.56
C ASN A 4 27.19 38.06 -17.77
N THR A 5 25.96 37.75 -18.13
CA THR A 5 24.76 37.92 -17.25
C THR A 5 23.62 37.03 -17.73
N SER A 6 23.59 35.75 -17.35
CA SER A 6 22.32 34.96 -17.44
C SER A 6 22.27 33.68 -16.55
N ARG A 7 23.02 33.61 -15.45
CA ARG A 7 22.98 32.45 -14.54
C ARG A 7 22.23 32.68 -13.22
N GLY A 8 21.67 33.89 -12.99
CA GLY A 8 20.99 34.24 -11.73
C GLY A 8 19.46 34.00 -11.70
N SER A 9 18.80 33.97 -12.85
CA SER A 9 17.32 34.01 -12.88
C SER A 9 16.62 32.66 -12.75
N LEU A 10 17.29 31.55 -13.11
CA LEU A 10 16.64 30.21 -13.04
C LEU A 10 16.53 29.66 -11.60
N ARG A 11 17.42 30.06 -10.68
CA ARG A 11 17.35 29.56 -9.28
C ARG A 11 16.22 30.22 -8.48
N HIS A 12 15.88 31.48 -8.77
CA HIS A 12 14.80 32.21 -8.08
C HIS A 12 13.41 31.76 -8.55
N SER A 13 13.26 31.35 -9.80
CA SER A 13 11.98 30.85 -10.34
C SER A 13 11.58 29.49 -9.79
N LEU A 14 12.53 28.61 -9.49
CA LEU A 14 12.27 27.29 -8.89
C LEU A 14 11.89 27.39 -7.41
N ILE A 15 12.44 28.34 -6.66
CA ILE A 15 12.10 28.58 -5.26
C ILE A 15 10.70 29.21 -5.13
N LEU A 16 10.31 30.09 -6.05
CA LEU A 16 8.99 30.70 -6.07
C LEU A 16 7.90 29.70 -6.49
N ALA A 17 8.17 28.78 -7.41
CA ALA A 17 7.24 27.71 -7.78
C ALA A 17 7.01 26.69 -6.63
N ALA A 18 8.05 26.37 -5.86
CA ALA A 18 7.93 25.52 -4.68
C ALA A 18 7.12 26.19 -3.56
N LEU A 19 7.28 27.51 -3.36
CA LEU A 19 6.51 28.29 -2.40
C LEU A 19 5.03 28.45 -2.80
N TRP A 20 4.72 28.49 -4.10
CA TRP A 20 3.34 28.56 -4.59
C TRP A 20 2.59 27.23 -4.42
N LEU A 21 3.25 26.08 -4.62
CA LEU A 21 2.69 24.77 -4.35
C LEU A 21 2.45 24.54 -2.85
N TRP A 22 3.28 25.11 -1.98
CA TRP A 22 3.07 25.10 -0.52
C TRP A 22 1.88 25.96 -0.07
N ALA A 23 1.67 27.12 -0.69
CA ALA A 23 0.59 28.03 -0.36
C ALA A 23 -0.79 27.47 -0.74
N THR A 24 -0.92 26.69 -1.82
CA THR A 24 -2.18 26.07 -2.21
C THR A 24 -2.53 24.84 -1.35
N GLY A 25 -1.55 24.11 -0.83
CA GLY A 25 -1.75 23.02 0.13
C GLY A 25 -2.23 23.51 1.51
N CYS A 26 -1.73 24.66 1.98
CA CYS A 26 -2.15 25.26 3.26
C CYS A 26 -3.58 25.84 3.24
N GLN A 27 -4.11 26.27 2.11
CA GLN A 27 -5.48 26.81 2.05
C GLN A 27 -6.55 25.71 2.22
N GLY A 28 -6.30 24.48 1.74
CA GLY A 28 -7.23 23.36 1.91
C GLY A 28 -7.36 22.86 3.36
N GLN A 29 -6.29 22.98 4.12
CA GLN A 29 -6.25 22.49 5.52
C GLN A 29 -6.98 23.41 6.51
N ASN A 30 -7.07 24.70 6.25
CA ASN A 30 -7.86 25.65 7.08
C ASN A 30 -9.38 25.53 6.84
N ALA A 31 -9.81 24.78 5.83
CA ALA A 31 -11.22 24.60 5.50
C ALA A 31 -11.96 23.66 6.48
N TYR A 32 -11.24 22.88 7.30
CA TYR A 32 -11.84 21.86 8.16
C TYR A 32 -11.39 22.03 9.62
N PRO A 33 -12.04 22.92 10.41
CA PRO A 33 -11.61 23.24 11.78
C PRO A 33 -11.77 22.08 12.78
N PHE A 34 -12.41 20.99 12.38
CA PHE A 34 -12.56 19.78 13.19
C PHE A 34 -11.40 18.79 13.00
N ILE A 35 -10.44 19.08 12.13
CA ILE A 35 -9.23 18.28 11.98
C ILE A 35 -8.16 18.84 12.92
N HIS A 36 -7.65 17.97 13.80
CA HIS A 36 -6.60 18.31 14.77
C HIS A 36 -5.23 18.15 14.10
N LYS A 37 -4.76 19.21 13.44
CA LYS A 37 -3.52 19.19 12.65
C LYS A 37 -2.28 18.93 13.49
N GLU A 38 -2.29 19.44 14.71
CA GLU A 38 -1.22 19.26 15.71
C GLU A 38 -1.04 17.80 16.12
N ALA A 39 -2.09 16.99 15.98
CA ALA A 39 -2.04 15.55 16.19
C ALA A 39 -1.47 14.76 14.99
N ASN A 40 -1.21 15.43 13.84
CA ASN A 40 -0.71 14.75 12.63
C ASN A 40 0.80 14.44 12.73
N VAL A 41 1.15 13.54 13.65
CA VAL A 41 2.51 13.08 13.88
C VAL A 41 2.55 11.56 14.07
N LEU A 42 3.74 10.96 13.94
CA LEU A 42 3.96 9.57 14.33
C LEU A 42 4.31 9.49 15.82
N HIS A 43 3.55 8.70 16.58
CA HIS A 43 3.79 8.44 17.99
C HIS A 43 4.58 7.14 18.15
N TYR A 44 5.80 7.21 18.67
CA TYR A 44 6.64 6.04 18.95
C TYR A 44 7.65 6.33 20.05
N ASP A 45 8.16 5.26 20.67
CA ASP A 45 9.20 5.36 21.67
C ASP A 45 10.57 5.65 21.03
N SER A 46 11.41 6.43 21.69
CA SER A 46 12.77 6.75 21.24
C SER A 46 13.65 5.51 21.06
N SER A 47 13.32 4.39 21.70
CA SER A 47 14.00 3.10 21.56
C SER A 47 13.65 2.33 20.27
N ALA A 48 12.67 2.78 19.47
CA ALA A 48 12.17 2.11 18.27
C ALA A 48 13.25 1.95 17.18
N SER A 49 14.11 0.94 17.33
CA SER A 49 15.29 0.72 16.48
C SER A 49 14.94 0.39 15.03
N THR A 50 13.84 -0.34 14.78
CA THR A 50 13.41 -0.71 13.43
C THR A 50 12.91 0.50 12.64
N LEU A 51 12.22 1.45 13.29
CA LEU A 51 11.82 2.72 12.68
C LEU A 51 13.03 3.57 12.32
N ARG A 52 14.00 3.71 13.24
CA ARG A 52 15.25 4.42 12.92
C ARG A 52 16.01 3.78 11.77
N TYR A 53 16.06 2.43 11.74
CA TYR A 53 16.68 1.72 10.62
C TYR A 53 15.97 2.02 9.30
N PHE A 54 14.62 2.04 9.29
CA PHE A 54 13.83 2.39 8.12
C PHE A 54 14.09 3.83 7.65
N PHE A 55 14.04 4.82 8.55
CA PHE A 55 14.29 6.22 8.21
C PHE A 55 15.71 6.43 7.67
N ASN A 56 16.71 5.81 8.28
CA ASN A 56 18.09 5.86 7.80
C ASN A 56 18.24 5.22 6.42
N LYS A 57 17.58 4.10 6.17
CA LYS A 57 17.57 3.46 4.85
C LYS A 57 16.91 4.35 3.80
N TRP A 58 15.77 4.96 4.14
CA TRP A 58 15.08 5.92 3.28
C TRP A 58 16.01 7.07 2.88
N ASN A 59 16.58 7.76 3.87
CA ASN A 59 17.47 8.90 3.64
C ASN A 59 18.71 8.51 2.81
N ARG A 60 19.26 7.32 3.04
CA ARG A 60 20.38 6.81 2.22
C ARG A 60 19.95 6.59 0.77
N VAL A 61 18.82 5.95 0.50
CA VAL A 61 18.33 5.74 -0.87
C VAL A 61 18.03 7.06 -1.55
N ALA A 62 17.37 7.99 -0.84
CA ALA A 62 17.08 9.33 -1.34
C ALA A 62 18.33 10.15 -1.69
N ALA A 63 19.40 10.03 -0.88
CA ALA A 63 20.65 10.77 -1.07
C ALA A 63 21.56 10.16 -2.13
N THR A 64 21.63 8.83 -2.23
CA THR A 64 22.60 8.13 -3.08
C THR A 64 22.01 7.62 -4.41
N GLY A 65 20.71 7.50 -4.50
CA GLY A 65 20.04 6.83 -5.63
C GLY A 65 20.29 5.32 -5.68
N GLN A 66 20.85 4.72 -4.62
CA GLN A 66 21.20 3.30 -4.59
C GLN A 66 20.37 2.51 -3.58
N GLY A 67 19.99 1.28 -3.98
CA GLY A 67 19.16 0.39 -3.17
C GLY A 67 17.66 0.64 -3.33
N THR A 68 16.87 -0.06 -2.54
CA THR A 68 15.41 -0.02 -2.62
C THR A 68 14.80 0.18 -1.24
N VAL A 69 13.68 0.89 -1.18
CA VAL A 69 12.79 0.98 -0.02
C VAL A 69 11.44 0.42 -0.40
N ASN A 70 11.00 -0.62 0.29
CA ASN A 70 9.75 -1.31 0.03
C ASN A 70 8.77 -1.08 1.19
N ILE A 71 7.63 -0.49 0.89
CA ILE A 71 6.55 -0.22 1.84
C ILE A 71 5.35 -1.09 1.46
N ILE A 72 4.80 -1.79 2.43
CA ILE A 72 3.53 -2.51 2.27
C ILE A 72 2.47 -1.85 3.13
N HIS A 73 1.33 -1.49 2.55
CA HIS A 73 0.15 -1.00 3.25
C HIS A 73 -0.93 -2.09 3.20
N ILE A 74 -1.16 -2.73 4.34
CA ILE A 74 -2.14 -3.82 4.50
C ILE A 74 -3.41 -3.27 5.14
N GLY A 75 -4.58 -3.63 4.58
CA GLY A 75 -5.83 -3.16 5.16
C GLY A 75 -7.09 -3.88 4.70
N GLY A 76 -8.21 -3.29 5.07
CA GLY A 76 -9.55 -3.67 4.64
C GLY A 76 -10.02 -2.86 3.42
N SER A 77 -11.30 -2.48 3.42
CA SER A 77 -11.93 -1.70 2.34
C SER A 77 -11.28 -0.32 2.12
N HIS A 78 -10.78 0.34 3.16
CA HIS A 78 -10.11 1.62 3.03
C HIS A 78 -8.82 1.54 2.20
N VAL A 79 -8.11 0.43 2.28
CA VAL A 79 -6.89 0.18 1.50
C VAL A 79 -7.23 -0.41 0.12
N GLN A 80 -8.20 -1.34 0.04
CA GLN A 80 -8.65 -1.90 -1.25
C GLN A 80 -9.20 -0.82 -2.18
N ALA A 81 -9.89 0.21 -1.66
CA ALA A 81 -10.37 1.34 -2.45
C ALA A 81 -9.26 2.04 -3.26
N GLY A 82 -8.01 1.89 -2.82
CA GLY A 82 -6.81 2.35 -3.52
C GLY A 82 -6.53 3.84 -3.39
N VAL A 83 -7.53 4.70 -3.19
CA VAL A 83 -7.36 6.15 -3.20
C VAL A 83 -6.42 6.64 -2.10
N PHE A 84 -6.61 6.18 -0.87
CA PHE A 84 -5.75 6.51 0.27
C PHE A 84 -4.28 6.09 0.05
N PRO A 85 -3.99 4.80 -0.17
CA PRO A 85 -2.61 4.36 -0.38
C PRO A 85 -2.01 4.91 -1.68
N ASN A 86 -2.81 5.15 -2.72
CA ASN A 86 -2.33 5.75 -3.96
C ASN A 86 -1.89 7.20 -3.76
N GLN A 87 -2.61 7.97 -2.93
CA GLN A 87 -2.22 9.34 -2.61
C GLN A 87 -0.84 9.39 -1.93
N VAL A 88 -0.60 8.53 -0.93
CA VAL A 88 0.72 8.42 -0.27
C VAL A 88 1.80 8.04 -1.27
N ARG A 89 1.55 7.00 -2.09
CA ARG A 89 2.49 6.55 -3.13
C ARG A 89 2.81 7.67 -4.12
N THR A 90 1.80 8.40 -4.59
CA THR A 90 1.97 9.50 -5.54
C THR A 90 2.88 10.58 -4.97
N HIS A 91 2.68 11.00 -3.73
CA HIS A 91 3.57 11.96 -3.08
C HIS A 91 5.01 11.48 -2.99
N ILE A 92 5.23 10.20 -2.61
CA ILE A 92 6.58 9.62 -2.55
C ILE A 92 7.25 9.66 -3.93
N MET A 93 6.54 9.22 -4.99
CA MET A 93 7.11 9.15 -6.34
C MET A 93 7.33 10.54 -6.94
N GLN A 94 6.47 11.50 -6.65
CA GLN A 94 6.64 12.90 -7.08
C GLN A 94 7.79 13.59 -6.36
N GLN A 95 8.01 13.28 -5.08
CA GLN A 95 9.15 13.79 -4.32
C GLN A 95 10.49 13.23 -4.83
N TYR A 96 10.49 11.99 -5.33
CA TYR A 96 11.67 11.29 -5.81
C TYR A 96 11.47 10.71 -7.22
N PRO A 97 11.29 11.58 -8.26
CA PRO A 97 10.87 11.13 -9.59
C PRO A 97 11.90 10.23 -10.30
N ASN A 98 13.18 10.33 -9.93
CA ASN A 98 14.25 9.49 -10.46
C ASN A 98 14.47 8.18 -9.67
N LEU A 99 13.66 7.94 -8.63
CA LEU A 99 13.79 6.79 -7.72
C LEU A 99 12.48 5.99 -7.65
N VAL A 100 11.80 5.83 -8.78
CA VAL A 100 10.58 5.02 -8.90
C VAL A 100 10.97 3.56 -9.07
N GLY A 101 10.83 2.75 -8.01
CA GLY A 101 11.20 1.32 -8.01
C GLY A 101 10.19 0.39 -8.67
N GLY A 102 8.96 0.85 -8.91
CA GLY A 102 7.87 0.12 -9.55
C GLY A 102 6.51 0.39 -8.89
N ARG A 103 5.43 -0.07 -9.57
CA ARG A 103 4.06 0.05 -9.03
C ARG A 103 3.85 -0.86 -7.80
N GLY A 104 4.55 -1.97 -7.77
CA GLY A 104 4.43 -2.97 -6.72
C GLY A 104 3.29 -3.97 -6.91
N MET A 105 2.86 -4.59 -5.82
CA MET A 105 1.81 -5.61 -5.81
C MET A 105 0.46 -5.01 -6.18
N ILE A 106 -0.25 -5.70 -7.08
CA ILE A 106 -1.63 -5.45 -7.47
C ILE A 106 -2.42 -6.76 -7.47
N PHE A 107 -3.73 -6.65 -7.48
CA PHE A 107 -4.64 -7.76 -7.71
C PHE A 107 -5.72 -7.34 -8.73
N PRO A 108 -6.09 -8.18 -9.71
CA PRO A 108 -7.10 -7.84 -10.70
C PRO A 108 -8.52 -8.04 -10.13
N TYR A 109 -8.91 -7.22 -9.16
CA TYR A 109 -10.15 -7.38 -8.40
C TYR A 109 -11.41 -7.48 -9.27
N SER A 110 -11.55 -6.64 -10.31
CA SER A 110 -12.75 -6.63 -11.14
C SER A 110 -12.80 -7.75 -12.19
N ALA A 111 -11.77 -8.60 -12.28
CA ALA A 111 -11.87 -9.85 -13.05
C ALA A 111 -12.95 -10.77 -12.44
N ALA A 112 -13.18 -10.67 -11.13
CA ALA A 112 -14.30 -11.35 -10.47
C ALA A 112 -15.47 -10.38 -10.25
N ALA A 113 -16.67 -10.81 -10.54
CA ALA A 113 -17.88 -10.02 -10.35
C ALA A 113 -17.99 -9.49 -8.90
N LYS A 114 -18.44 -8.25 -8.74
CA LYS A 114 -18.66 -7.56 -7.45
C LYS A 114 -17.40 -7.11 -6.69
N CYS A 115 -16.24 -7.13 -7.32
CA CYS A 115 -15.02 -6.53 -6.75
C CYS A 115 -14.61 -5.31 -7.56
N ASN A 116 -14.28 -4.20 -6.89
CA ASN A 116 -13.80 -2.98 -7.51
C ASN A 116 -12.28 -2.90 -7.43
N ASN A 117 -11.62 -2.55 -8.54
CA ASN A 117 -10.19 -2.22 -8.52
C ASN A 117 -9.96 -0.87 -7.83
N PRO A 118 -8.74 -0.64 -7.32
CA PRO A 118 -8.16 0.69 -7.24
C PRO A 118 -8.28 1.43 -8.58
N ASP A 119 -8.33 2.75 -8.54
CA ASP A 119 -8.58 3.59 -9.72
C ASP A 119 -7.34 3.89 -10.57
N ASP A 120 -6.15 3.52 -10.10
CA ASP A 120 -4.88 3.70 -10.82
C ASP A 120 -4.63 2.65 -11.90
N TYR A 121 -5.45 1.59 -11.97
CA TYR A 121 -5.45 0.62 -13.07
C TYR A 121 -6.86 0.08 -13.37
N LYS A 122 -7.03 -0.38 -14.60
CA LYS A 122 -8.26 -1.04 -15.07
C LYS A 122 -7.99 -2.51 -15.37
N VAL A 123 -9.01 -3.32 -15.18
CA VAL A 123 -8.98 -4.76 -15.49
C VAL A 123 -10.18 -5.12 -16.34
N HIS A 124 -9.94 -5.87 -17.40
CA HIS A 124 -11.00 -6.46 -18.23
C HIS A 124 -10.79 -7.98 -18.27
N CYS A 125 -11.82 -8.72 -17.95
CA CYS A 125 -11.90 -10.18 -18.04
C CYS A 125 -13.31 -10.54 -18.49
N LYS A 126 -13.44 -11.31 -19.57
CA LYS A 126 -14.72 -11.73 -20.12
C LYS A 126 -15.14 -13.10 -19.58
N GLU A 127 -14.16 -13.91 -19.28
CA GLU A 127 -14.35 -15.27 -18.82
C GLU A 127 -14.80 -15.29 -17.36
N LYS A 128 -15.59 -16.26 -17.01
CA LYS A 128 -16.06 -16.47 -15.64
C LYS A 128 -14.93 -17.09 -14.81
N VAL A 129 -14.58 -16.46 -13.71
CA VAL A 129 -13.58 -16.96 -12.75
C VAL A 129 -14.22 -17.21 -11.38
N ILE A 130 -13.61 -18.08 -10.59
CA ILE A 130 -14.02 -18.36 -9.22
C ILE A 130 -13.26 -17.43 -8.28
N LEU A 131 -13.98 -16.69 -7.44
CA LEU A 131 -13.43 -15.78 -6.46
C LEU A 131 -13.27 -16.47 -5.11
N THR A 132 -12.08 -16.40 -4.52
CA THR A 132 -11.82 -16.79 -3.13
C THR A 132 -11.31 -15.59 -2.35
N ARG A 133 -11.78 -15.39 -1.12
CA ARG A 133 -11.40 -14.28 -0.24
C ARG A 133 -11.12 -14.77 1.17
N ASN A 134 -10.17 -14.13 1.83
CA ASN A 134 -9.78 -14.47 3.22
C ASN A 134 -10.91 -14.26 4.24
N VAL A 135 -11.90 -13.42 3.93
CA VAL A 135 -13.11 -13.23 4.74
C VAL A 135 -14.07 -14.42 4.68
N TYR A 136 -13.87 -15.36 3.78
CA TYR A 136 -14.67 -16.58 3.74
C TYR A 136 -14.27 -17.49 4.90
N LYS A 137 -15.27 -18.17 5.49
CA LYS A 137 -15.03 -19.09 6.60
C LYS A 137 -14.14 -20.25 6.16
N GLU A 138 -14.41 -20.79 5.00
CA GLU A 138 -13.70 -21.92 4.38
C GLU A 138 -13.31 -21.54 2.95
N PRO A 139 -12.10 -20.99 2.73
CA PRO A 139 -11.64 -20.66 1.38
C PRO A 139 -11.42 -21.92 0.55
N GLU A 140 -12.00 -21.97 -0.65
CA GLU A 140 -11.93 -23.14 -1.56
C GLU A 140 -10.56 -23.26 -2.24
N TYR A 141 -9.93 -22.12 -2.58
CA TYR A 141 -8.67 -22.09 -3.31
C TYR A 141 -7.60 -21.33 -2.50
N PRO A 142 -6.31 -21.62 -2.77
CA PRO A 142 -5.22 -20.94 -2.08
C PRO A 142 -5.24 -19.43 -2.34
N MET A 143 -4.72 -18.70 -1.38
CA MET A 143 -4.51 -17.25 -1.45
C MET A 143 -3.06 -16.94 -1.12
N GLY A 144 -2.58 -15.75 -1.47
CA GLY A 144 -1.31 -15.20 -1.02
C GLY A 144 -1.51 -14.00 -0.10
N LEU A 145 -0.49 -13.16 -0.01
CA LEU A 145 -0.50 -11.91 0.78
C LEU A 145 -1.67 -10.98 0.41
N CYS A 146 -2.13 -11.01 -0.85
CA CYS A 146 -3.29 -10.21 -1.27
C CYS A 146 -4.59 -10.57 -0.50
N GLY A 147 -4.66 -11.73 0.16
CA GLY A 147 -5.85 -12.18 0.88
C GLY A 147 -7.04 -12.50 -0.02
N ILE A 148 -6.81 -12.60 -1.32
CA ILE A 148 -7.80 -12.85 -2.35
C ILE A 148 -7.15 -13.62 -3.49
N SER A 149 -7.91 -14.49 -4.16
CA SER A 149 -7.49 -15.15 -5.39
C SER A 149 -8.64 -15.29 -6.39
N ILE A 150 -8.30 -15.45 -7.66
CA ILE A 150 -9.22 -15.84 -8.72
C ILE A 150 -8.71 -17.11 -9.38
N THR A 151 -9.62 -18.05 -9.63
CA THR A 151 -9.31 -19.33 -10.25
C THR A 151 -10.00 -19.43 -11.60
N ALA A 152 -9.19 -19.58 -12.66
CA ALA A 152 -9.62 -20.03 -13.97
C ALA A 152 -9.82 -21.53 -13.93
N LYS A 153 -10.90 -22.04 -14.52
CA LYS A 153 -11.25 -23.46 -14.53
C LYS A 153 -11.83 -23.87 -15.87
N ASP A 154 -11.34 -24.99 -16.40
CA ASP A 154 -11.84 -25.67 -17.61
C ASP A 154 -11.82 -24.84 -18.91
N THR A 155 -11.32 -23.61 -18.89
CA THR A 155 -11.28 -22.71 -20.05
C THR A 155 -10.10 -21.74 -19.96
N ALA A 156 -9.55 -21.40 -21.09
CA ALA A 156 -8.54 -20.35 -21.18
C ALA A 156 -9.17 -19.01 -20.76
N THR A 157 -8.48 -18.31 -19.88
CA THR A 157 -8.92 -17.02 -19.31
C THR A 157 -7.91 -15.93 -19.64
N ARG A 158 -8.41 -14.80 -20.16
CA ARG A 158 -7.58 -13.63 -20.47
C ARG A 158 -7.95 -12.46 -19.55
N ILE A 159 -6.96 -11.95 -18.83
CA ILE A 159 -7.11 -10.84 -17.89
C ILE A 159 -6.26 -9.69 -18.40
N GLN A 160 -6.90 -8.67 -18.95
CA GLN A 160 -6.23 -7.46 -19.41
C GLN A 160 -6.03 -6.49 -18.23
N LEU A 161 -4.83 -5.95 -18.13
CA LEU A 161 -4.43 -4.94 -17.17
C LEU A 161 -3.95 -3.69 -17.91
N LEU A 162 -4.51 -2.52 -17.54
CA LEU A 162 -4.17 -1.22 -18.11
C LEU A 162 -3.91 -0.21 -17.00
N ALA A 163 -2.81 0.53 -17.08
CA ALA A 163 -2.60 1.70 -16.23
C ALA A 163 -3.67 2.76 -16.54
N ALA A 164 -4.34 3.25 -15.50
CA ALA A 164 -5.38 4.27 -15.60
C ALA A 164 -4.90 5.65 -15.14
N ASP A 165 -4.01 5.68 -14.15
CA ASP A 165 -3.35 6.90 -13.69
C ASP A 165 -1.96 6.99 -14.32
N LYS A 166 -1.74 8.04 -15.10
CA LYS A 166 -0.48 8.30 -15.79
C LYS A 166 0.35 9.41 -15.12
N ALA A 167 -0.03 9.81 -13.90
CA ALA A 167 0.72 10.80 -13.15
C ALA A 167 2.12 10.31 -12.77
N ILE A 168 2.29 8.98 -12.67
CA ILE A 168 3.57 8.33 -12.37
C ILE A 168 3.90 7.34 -13.48
N ASP A 169 5.04 7.51 -14.12
CA ASP A 169 5.62 6.48 -14.99
C ASP A 169 6.37 5.46 -14.14
N TYR A 170 5.80 4.26 -14.01
CA TYR A 170 6.43 3.17 -13.29
C TYR A 170 7.45 2.38 -14.12
N GLY A 171 7.54 2.63 -15.41
CA GLY A 171 8.47 1.96 -16.31
C GLY A 171 8.35 0.43 -16.24
N VAL A 172 7.13 -0.12 -16.19
CA VAL A 172 6.88 -1.54 -15.93
C VAL A 172 7.48 -2.41 -17.02
N ARG A 173 8.52 -3.17 -16.67
CA ARG A 173 9.18 -4.16 -17.54
C ARG A 173 9.50 -5.49 -16.84
N HIS A 174 9.24 -5.57 -15.54
CA HIS A 174 9.42 -6.76 -14.73
C HIS A 174 8.09 -7.11 -14.08
N ILE A 175 7.46 -8.18 -14.55
CA ILE A 175 6.15 -8.61 -14.10
C ILE A 175 6.30 -9.99 -13.47
N VAL A 176 5.83 -10.13 -12.22
CA VAL A 176 5.78 -11.41 -11.53
C VAL A 176 4.31 -11.78 -11.31
N VAL A 177 3.88 -12.84 -11.97
CA VAL A 177 2.57 -13.43 -11.75
C VAL A 177 2.71 -14.47 -10.64
N LEU A 178 1.90 -14.35 -9.60
CA LEU A 178 1.85 -15.25 -8.46
C LEU A 178 0.63 -16.16 -8.60
N GLY A 179 0.82 -17.45 -8.49
CA GLY A 179 -0.28 -18.38 -8.60
C GLY A 179 0.18 -19.82 -8.81
N SER A 180 -0.75 -20.74 -8.76
CA SER A 180 -0.46 -22.17 -8.84
C SER A 180 -1.50 -22.94 -9.64
N SER A 181 -1.09 -24.07 -10.18
CA SER A 181 -1.94 -25.04 -10.85
C SER A 181 -1.53 -26.45 -10.44
N PRO A 182 -2.44 -27.26 -9.91
CA PRO A 182 -2.15 -28.70 -9.64
C PRO A 182 -1.81 -29.48 -10.91
N GLN A 183 -2.28 -29.03 -12.08
CA GLN A 183 -2.06 -29.67 -13.37
C GLN A 183 -0.88 -29.08 -14.15
N GLY A 184 -0.10 -28.17 -13.53
CA GLY A 184 1.10 -27.59 -14.14
C GLY A 184 0.81 -26.56 -15.25
N VAL A 185 -0.37 -25.93 -15.26
CA VAL A 185 -0.67 -24.85 -16.22
C VAL A 185 0.29 -23.69 -15.97
N VAL A 186 0.95 -23.23 -17.05
CA VAL A 186 1.89 -22.10 -17.01
C VAL A 186 1.20 -20.88 -17.62
N PRO A 187 1.11 -19.75 -16.90
CA PRO A 187 0.55 -18.52 -17.45
C PRO A 187 1.43 -17.96 -18.56
N LEU A 188 0.81 -17.32 -19.55
CA LEU A 188 1.48 -16.53 -20.57
C LEU A 188 1.18 -15.05 -20.37
N LEU A 189 1.99 -14.20 -20.96
CA LEU A 189 1.74 -12.76 -21.01
C LEU A 189 1.56 -12.34 -22.46
N SER A 190 0.47 -11.65 -22.79
CA SER A 190 0.30 -11.01 -24.10
C SER A 190 0.79 -9.57 -24.02
N TYR A 191 1.79 -9.26 -24.82
CA TYR A 191 2.50 -7.99 -24.83
C TYR A 191 2.92 -7.65 -26.26
N GLU A 192 2.61 -6.41 -26.71
CA GLU A 192 2.87 -5.96 -28.09
C GLU A 192 2.35 -6.93 -29.17
N GLY A 193 1.15 -7.50 -28.94
CA GLY A 193 0.51 -8.42 -29.89
C GLY A 193 1.13 -9.83 -29.94
N ARG A 194 1.99 -10.18 -29.01
CA ARG A 194 2.65 -11.50 -28.92
C ARG A 194 2.44 -12.12 -27.56
N ASP A 195 2.16 -13.41 -27.56
CA ASP A 195 2.11 -14.20 -26.35
C ASP A 195 3.53 -14.70 -26.02
N ILE A 196 3.99 -14.39 -24.82
CA ILE A 196 5.33 -14.73 -24.34
C ILE A 196 5.23 -15.65 -23.11
N ALA A 197 6.12 -16.64 -23.06
CA ALA A 197 6.29 -17.49 -21.89
C ALA A 197 7.08 -16.76 -20.78
N PRO A 198 6.99 -17.22 -19.52
CA PRO A 198 7.82 -16.70 -18.45
C PRO A 198 9.31 -16.81 -18.79
N SER A 199 10.08 -15.75 -18.50
CA SER A 199 11.54 -15.77 -18.58
C SER A 199 12.17 -16.70 -17.54
N TYR A 200 11.46 -16.91 -16.43
CA TYR A 200 11.86 -17.76 -15.31
C TYR A 200 10.64 -18.23 -14.53
N ILE A 201 10.66 -19.47 -14.05
CA ILE A 201 9.63 -20.09 -13.21
C ILE A 201 10.30 -20.54 -11.91
N ASP A 202 9.78 -20.06 -10.78
CA ASP A 202 10.11 -20.58 -9.46
C ASP A 202 8.93 -21.39 -8.94
N SER A 203 8.96 -22.69 -9.15
CA SER A 203 7.90 -23.61 -8.76
C SER A 203 7.77 -23.73 -7.22
N SER A 204 8.87 -23.50 -6.47
CA SER A 204 8.87 -23.60 -5.01
C SER A 204 8.10 -22.47 -4.35
N THR A 205 8.02 -21.30 -4.99
CA THR A 205 7.33 -20.11 -4.52
C THR A 205 6.18 -19.68 -5.42
N HIS A 206 5.81 -20.51 -6.39
CA HIS A 206 4.69 -20.26 -7.31
C HIS A 206 4.79 -18.91 -8.05
N ARG A 207 5.99 -18.60 -8.61
CA ARG A 207 6.28 -17.34 -9.30
C ARG A 207 6.58 -17.58 -10.76
N PHE A 208 5.93 -16.81 -11.62
CA PHE A 208 6.16 -16.77 -13.05
C PHE A 208 6.65 -15.37 -13.41
N VAL A 209 7.92 -15.28 -13.80
CA VAL A 209 8.63 -14.01 -14.00
C VAL A 209 8.73 -13.68 -15.48
N PHE A 210 8.27 -12.49 -15.86
CA PHE A 210 8.35 -11.96 -17.21
C PHE A 210 9.25 -10.72 -17.23
N ASN A 211 10.23 -10.72 -18.12
CA ASN A 211 11.12 -9.59 -18.36
C ASN A 211 10.84 -9.03 -19.76
N LEU A 212 10.29 -7.83 -19.82
CA LEU A 212 9.94 -7.17 -21.06
C LEU A 212 11.12 -6.38 -21.61
N ARG A 213 11.26 -6.29 -22.94
CA ARG A 213 12.28 -5.49 -23.61
C ARG A 213 12.03 -4.00 -23.44
N GLN A 214 10.78 -3.57 -23.57
CA GLN A 214 10.33 -2.19 -23.38
C GLN A 214 9.35 -2.09 -22.22
N PRO A 215 9.27 -0.94 -21.54
CA PRO A 215 8.22 -0.69 -20.55
C PRO A 215 6.83 -0.75 -21.18
N THR A 216 5.83 -1.10 -20.37
CA THR A 216 4.43 -1.14 -20.82
C THR A 216 3.47 -0.61 -19.78
N ASP A 217 2.41 0.03 -20.25
CA ASP A 217 1.24 0.45 -19.47
C ASP A 217 0.08 -0.56 -19.60
N SER A 218 0.22 -1.58 -20.49
CA SER A 218 -0.85 -2.53 -20.77
C SER A 218 -0.30 -3.88 -21.16
N PHE A 219 -0.90 -4.93 -20.62
CA PHE A 219 -0.62 -6.32 -20.99
C PHE A 219 -1.81 -7.20 -20.58
N ASP A 220 -1.87 -8.40 -21.15
CA ASP A 220 -2.84 -9.40 -20.73
C ASP A 220 -2.12 -10.59 -20.06
N ILE A 221 -2.67 -11.07 -18.95
CA ILE A 221 -2.30 -12.37 -18.38
C ILE A 221 -3.22 -13.40 -19.00
N ILE A 222 -2.64 -14.45 -19.59
CA ILE A 222 -3.38 -15.57 -20.17
C ILE A 222 -3.15 -16.78 -19.28
N LEU A 223 -4.25 -17.36 -18.81
CA LEU A 223 -4.28 -18.61 -18.05
C LEU A 223 -4.84 -19.70 -18.98
N PRO A 224 -3.98 -20.49 -19.68
CA PRO A 224 -4.39 -21.37 -20.76
C PRO A 224 -4.96 -22.71 -20.26
N CYS A 225 -5.95 -22.64 -19.36
CA CYS A 225 -6.61 -23.83 -18.85
C CYS A 225 -7.47 -24.50 -19.93
N THR A 226 -7.43 -25.83 -19.97
CA THR A 226 -8.32 -26.69 -20.77
C THR A 226 -9.23 -27.49 -19.82
N PRO A 227 -10.23 -28.27 -20.32
CA PRO A 227 -11.09 -29.07 -19.47
C PRO A 227 -10.29 -29.95 -18.48
N GLY A 228 -10.67 -29.94 -17.20
CA GLY A 228 -9.99 -30.63 -16.11
C GLY A 228 -8.82 -29.85 -15.49
N GLN A 229 -8.49 -28.68 -16.03
CA GLN A 229 -7.38 -27.86 -15.53
C GLN A 229 -7.86 -26.63 -14.78
N THR A 230 -7.05 -26.22 -13.80
CA THR A 230 -7.26 -24.97 -13.04
C THR A 230 -5.94 -24.20 -12.92
N PHE A 231 -6.05 -22.87 -12.84
CA PHE A 231 -4.98 -22.00 -12.39
C PHE A 231 -5.53 -20.98 -11.40
N THR A 232 -4.94 -20.91 -10.21
CA THR A 232 -5.31 -19.92 -9.19
C THR A 232 -4.28 -18.79 -9.16
N LEU A 233 -4.70 -17.60 -9.57
CA LEU A 233 -3.93 -16.36 -9.51
C LEU A 233 -4.09 -15.74 -8.13
N THR A 234 -2.98 -15.49 -7.42
CA THR A 234 -2.95 -14.93 -6.06
C THR A 234 -2.42 -13.50 -6.00
N GLY A 235 -1.81 -12.99 -7.07
CA GLY A 235 -1.32 -11.63 -7.16
C GLY A 235 -0.45 -11.36 -8.39
N VAL A 236 -0.17 -10.10 -8.63
CA VAL A 236 0.74 -9.65 -9.69
C VAL A 236 1.64 -8.55 -9.12
N CYS A 237 2.96 -8.67 -9.30
CA CYS A 237 3.89 -7.63 -8.88
C CYS A 237 4.49 -6.93 -10.10
N LEU A 238 4.37 -5.61 -10.16
CA LEU A 238 4.80 -4.77 -11.27
C LEU A 238 6.03 -3.95 -10.86
N GLY A 239 7.15 -4.19 -11.52
CA GLY A 239 8.42 -3.53 -11.24
C GLY A 239 9.17 -3.11 -12.50
N ASN A 240 10.29 -2.42 -12.30
CA ASN A 240 11.19 -2.00 -13.36
C ASN A 240 12.66 -2.39 -13.09
N ARG A 241 12.94 -3.03 -11.94
CA ARG A 241 14.28 -3.40 -11.45
C ARG A 241 15.24 -2.23 -11.22
N GLN A 242 14.71 -1.01 -11.12
CA GLN A 242 15.51 0.15 -10.78
C GLN A 242 15.60 0.34 -9.27
N PRO A 243 16.68 0.98 -8.78
CA PRO A 243 16.71 1.48 -7.40
C PRO A 243 15.56 2.45 -7.13
N GLY A 244 15.15 2.56 -5.87
CA GLY A 244 14.18 3.56 -5.48
C GLY A 244 13.09 3.04 -4.54
N PHE A 245 11.95 3.68 -4.58
CA PHE A 245 10.83 3.43 -3.69
C PHE A 245 9.76 2.57 -4.37
N SER A 246 9.23 1.59 -3.64
CA SER A 246 8.05 0.81 -4.05
C SER A 246 7.02 0.84 -2.93
N TYR A 247 5.75 1.06 -3.30
CA TYR A 247 4.66 1.12 -2.34
C TYR A 247 3.54 0.17 -2.76
N HIS A 248 3.43 -0.94 -2.03
CA HIS A 248 2.45 -2.00 -2.26
C HIS A 248 1.19 -1.74 -1.43
N SER A 249 0.04 -1.73 -2.06
CA SER A 249 -1.24 -1.62 -1.36
C SER A 249 -2.03 -2.92 -1.47
N ILE A 250 -2.36 -3.50 -0.33
CA ILE A 250 -2.99 -4.80 -0.21
C ILE A 250 -4.21 -4.65 0.69
N GLY A 251 -5.39 -4.90 0.15
CA GLY A 251 -6.62 -4.75 0.91
C GLY A 251 -7.71 -5.72 0.47
N VAL A 252 -8.53 -6.16 1.42
CA VAL A 252 -9.71 -6.98 1.16
C VAL A 252 -10.92 -6.37 1.88
N ASN A 253 -11.95 -6.04 1.11
CA ASN A 253 -13.20 -5.49 1.67
C ASN A 253 -13.77 -6.41 2.73
N GLY A 254 -14.03 -5.87 3.92
CA GLY A 254 -14.59 -6.60 5.04
C GLY A 254 -13.57 -7.40 5.87
N ALA A 255 -12.28 -7.43 5.48
CA ALA A 255 -11.28 -8.19 6.24
C ALA A 255 -11.05 -7.60 7.63
N ALA A 256 -10.96 -8.50 8.60
CA ALA A 256 -10.45 -8.30 9.95
C ALA A 256 -9.02 -8.83 10.05
N VAL A 257 -8.32 -8.51 11.15
CA VAL A 257 -6.92 -8.95 11.32
C VAL A 257 -6.75 -10.46 11.23
N PRO A 258 -7.59 -11.31 11.87
CA PRO A 258 -7.45 -12.76 11.80
C PRO A 258 -7.62 -13.33 10.39
N ASP A 259 -8.29 -12.61 9.48
CA ASP A 259 -8.45 -13.07 8.10
C ASP A 259 -7.09 -13.14 7.36
N TYR A 260 -6.16 -12.24 7.66
CA TYR A 260 -4.81 -12.29 7.10
C TYR A 260 -3.96 -13.42 7.68
N LEU A 261 -4.27 -13.92 8.88
CA LEU A 261 -3.58 -15.07 9.47
C LEU A 261 -3.91 -16.40 8.77
N LYS A 262 -4.99 -16.45 7.97
CA LYS A 262 -5.34 -17.58 7.12
C LYS A 262 -4.48 -17.67 5.85
N CYS A 263 -3.74 -16.62 5.52
CA CYS A 263 -2.99 -16.51 4.28
C CYS A 263 -1.54 -16.97 4.46
N PRO A 264 -0.94 -17.71 3.50
CA PRO A 264 0.48 -18.05 3.51
C PRO A 264 1.30 -16.82 3.08
N LEU A 265 1.70 -16.00 4.04
CA LEU A 265 2.33 -14.70 3.77
C LEU A 265 3.81 -14.77 3.38
N ALA A 266 4.50 -15.84 3.79
CA ALA A 266 5.97 -15.87 3.84
C ALA A 266 6.63 -15.69 2.47
N ASP A 267 6.14 -16.37 1.44
CA ASP A 267 6.77 -16.34 0.12
C ASP A 267 6.58 -14.98 -0.56
N ASP A 268 5.39 -14.41 -0.48
CA ASP A 268 5.14 -13.08 -1.02
C ASP A 268 5.95 -12.01 -0.27
N LEU A 269 6.06 -12.13 1.06
CA LEU A 269 6.90 -11.23 1.86
C LEU A 269 8.40 -11.37 1.50
N ARG A 270 8.89 -12.58 1.18
CA ARG A 270 10.27 -12.78 0.67
C ARG A 270 10.46 -12.12 -0.70
N LEU A 271 9.43 -12.10 -1.55
CA LEU A 271 9.47 -11.37 -2.82
C LEU A 271 9.53 -9.87 -2.59
N LEU A 272 8.63 -9.33 -1.76
CA LEU A 272 8.47 -7.88 -1.56
C LEU A 272 9.52 -7.27 -0.64
N ARG A 273 10.11 -8.05 0.27
CA ARG A 273 11.14 -7.62 1.23
C ARG A 273 10.80 -6.29 1.93
N PRO A 274 9.68 -6.22 2.68
CA PRO A 274 9.21 -4.95 3.24
C PRO A 274 10.20 -4.37 4.24
N ASP A 275 10.48 -3.08 4.10
CA ASP A 275 11.20 -2.29 5.09
C ASP A 275 10.25 -1.66 6.11
N LEU A 276 9.04 -1.37 5.65
CA LEU A 276 7.95 -0.84 6.45
C LEU A 276 6.64 -1.55 6.08
N VAL A 277 5.88 -1.94 7.10
CA VAL A 277 4.48 -2.30 6.93
C VAL A 277 3.61 -1.27 7.64
N ILE A 278 2.67 -0.69 6.91
CA ILE A 278 1.62 0.19 7.42
C ILE A 278 0.34 -0.65 7.55
N PHE A 279 -0.22 -0.71 8.75
CA PHE A 279 -1.45 -1.44 9.00
C PHE A 279 -2.65 -0.48 9.05
N GLY A 280 -3.48 -0.49 8.01
CA GLY A 280 -4.75 0.21 7.92
C GLY A 280 -5.94 -0.75 8.04
N ILE A 281 -5.88 -1.66 9.02
CA ILE A 281 -6.89 -2.70 9.26
C ILE A 281 -7.33 -2.65 10.73
N GLY A 282 -8.51 -3.16 11.06
CA GLY A 282 -9.02 -3.24 12.43
C GLY A 282 -10.41 -2.63 12.63
N ILE A 283 -10.91 -1.88 11.63
CA ILE A 283 -12.24 -1.28 11.75
C ILE A 283 -13.35 -2.36 11.75
N ASN A 284 -13.16 -3.45 11.00
CA ASN A 284 -14.12 -4.56 10.98
C ASN A 284 -14.08 -5.34 12.29
N ASP A 285 -12.89 -5.54 12.88
CA ASP A 285 -12.75 -6.11 14.21
C ASP A 285 -13.50 -5.27 15.25
N ALA A 286 -13.29 -3.95 15.26
CA ALA A 286 -13.94 -3.02 16.17
C ALA A 286 -15.46 -2.86 15.90
N HIS A 287 -15.97 -3.29 14.76
CA HIS A 287 -17.40 -3.32 14.45
C HIS A 287 -18.12 -4.53 15.03
N GLU A 288 -17.40 -5.53 15.51
CA GLU A 288 -18.03 -6.66 16.21
C GLU A 288 -18.72 -6.19 17.49
N LYS A 289 -19.86 -6.82 17.81
CA LYS A 289 -20.67 -6.44 18.99
C LYS A 289 -19.88 -6.68 20.28
N ASP A 290 -19.22 -7.83 20.34
CA ASP A 290 -18.44 -8.30 21.49
C ASP A 290 -16.94 -8.19 21.17
N PHE A 291 -16.49 -6.95 20.88
CA PHE A 291 -15.10 -6.66 20.52
C PHE A 291 -14.14 -7.03 21.64
N ASP A 292 -13.30 -8.04 21.39
CA ASP A 292 -12.28 -8.51 22.32
C ASP A 292 -10.93 -7.85 22.02
N THR A 293 -10.53 -6.91 22.87
CA THR A 293 -9.26 -6.18 22.77
C THR A 293 -8.03 -7.07 22.95
N VAL A 294 -8.15 -8.18 23.72
CA VAL A 294 -7.05 -9.14 23.95
C VAL A 294 -6.84 -9.98 22.71
N ALA A 295 -7.91 -10.53 22.15
CA ALA A 295 -7.85 -11.28 20.90
C ALA A 295 -7.36 -10.39 19.74
N PHE A 296 -7.85 -9.17 19.63
CA PHE A 296 -7.42 -8.18 18.64
C PHE A 296 -5.91 -7.92 18.72
N LYS A 297 -5.38 -7.64 19.92
CA LYS A 297 -3.95 -7.47 20.15
C LYS A 297 -3.14 -8.71 19.74
N ASN A 298 -3.57 -9.90 20.17
CA ASN A 298 -2.84 -11.13 19.92
C ASN A 298 -2.81 -11.50 18.43
N ASN A 299 -3.91 -11.27 17.70
CA ASN A 299 -3.95 -11.46 16.25
C ASN A 299 -2.95 -10.53 15.53
N TYR A 300 -2.86 -9.27 15.96
CA TYR A 300 -1.86 -8.35 15.43
C TYR A 300 -0.43 -8.78 15.72
N LEU A 301 -0.13 -9.22 16.93
CA LEU A 301 1.20 -9.71 17.29
C LEU A 301 1.59 -10.92 16.43
N ALA A 302 0.67 -11.87 16.22
CA ALA A 302 0.90 -13.02 15.35
C ALA A 302 1.18 -12.59 13.88
N LEU A 303 0.49 -11.58 13.38
CA LEU A 303 0.73 -11.03 12.04
C LEU A 303 2.10 -10.32 11.96
N CYS A 304 2.45 -9.52 12.96
CA CYS A 304 3.77 -8.88 13.06
C CYS A 304 4.90 -9.91 13.14
N ASP A 305 4.74 -10.97 13.91
CA ASP A 305 5.71 -12.05 14.04
C ASP A 305 5.90 -12.80 12.71
N SER A 306 4.82 -13.04 11.97
CA SER A 306 4.90 -13.67 10.64
C SER A 306 5.71 -12.81 9.66
N ILE A 307 5.57 -11.48 9.72
CA ILE A 307 6.35 -10.55 8.90
C ILE A 307 7.81 -10.53 9.34
N ARG A 308 8.09 -10.48 10.65
CA ARG A 308 9.46 -10.42 11.19
C ARG A 308 10.24 -11.72 11.02
N LYS A 309 9.58 -12.87 10.92
CA LYS A 309 10.24 -14.13 10.53
C LYS A 309 10.91 -14.03 9.16
N VAL A 310 10.36 -13.20 8.26
CA VAL A 310 10.92 -12.97 6.92
C VAL A 310 11.90 -11.80 6.93
N ASN A 311 11.56 -10.70 7.60
CA ASN A 311 12.46 -9.53 7.76
C ASN A 311 12.44 -9.03 9.21
N PRO A 312 13.43 -9.42 10.04
CA PRO A 312 13.51 -8.99 11.45
C PRO A 312 13.65 -7.46 11.64
N LYS A 313 14.11 -6.74 10.62
CA LYS A 313 14.28 -5.28 10.64
C LYS A 313 13.06 -4.51 10.11
N CYS A 314 11.98 -5.20 9.75
CA CYS A 314 10.77 -4.55 9.24
C CYS A 314 10.17 -3.64 10.32
N ALA A 315 10.00 -2.38 9.99
CA ALA A 315 9.31 -1.40 10.82
C ALA A 315 7.79 -1.51 10.67
N PHE A 316 7.05 -1.08 11.69
CA PHE A 316 5.59 -1.07 11.68
C PHE A 316 5.04 0.31 11.98
N ILE A 317 4.00 0.72 11.23
CA ILE A 317 3.13 1.85 11.55
C ILE A 317 1.70 1.30 11.64
N PHE A 318 1.07 1.54 12.77
CA PHE A 318 -0.33 1.22 13.03
C PHE A 318 -1.17 2.47 12.80
N VAL A 319 -2.07 2.43 11.82
CA VAL A 319 -3.07 3.47 11.58
C VAL A 319 -4.27 3.16 12.47
N THR A 320 -4.62 4.04 13.40
CA THR A 320 -5.83 3.82 14.21
C THR A 320 -7.08 3.85 13.34
N ASN A 321 -8.11 3.12 13.74
CA ASN A 321 -9.37 3.15 13.02
C ASN A 321 -9.93 4.59 13.00
N ASN A 322 -10.51 5.01 11.87
CA ASN A 322 -11.31 6.22 11.88
C ASN A 322 -12.53 6.08 12.79
N ASP A 323 -13.07 7.21 13.27
CA ASP A 323 -14.41 7.21 13.87
C ASP A 323 -15.41 6.58 12.91
N SER A 324 -16.37 5.84 13.44
CA SER A 324 -17.34 5.12 12.60
C SER A 324 -18.66 4.90 13.32
N TYR A 325 -19.66 4.55 12.52
CA TYR A 325 -21.01 4.27 13.01
C TYR A 325 -21.43 2.88 12.60
N ARG A 326 -22.14 2.19 13.49
CA ARG A 326 -22.80 0.91 13.19
C ARG A 326 -24.26 1.13 12.85
N LYS A 327 -24.76 0.44 11.84
CA LYS A 327 -26.19 0.45 11.52
C LYS A 327 -26.90 -0.58 12.41
N VAL A 328 -27.65 -0.10 13.40
CA VAL A 328 -28.47 -0.92 14.28
C VAL A 328 -29.94 -0.75 13.87
N ARG A 329 -30.54 -1.81 13.34
CA ARG A 329 -31.88 -1.74 12.70
C ARG A 329 -31.87 -0.70 11.58
N ARG A 330 -32.57 0.43 11.72
CA ARG A 330 -32.64 1.52 10.72
C ARG A 330 -31.88 2.79 11.11
N ARG A 331 -31.16 2.77 12.24
CA ARG A 331 -30.45 3.96 12.78
C ARG A 331 -28.95 3.73 12.80
N TYR A 332 -28.20 4.79 12.59
CA TYR A 332 -26.75 4.80 12.80
C TYR A 332 -26.45 5.19 14.25
N THR A 333 -25.69 4.36 14.94
CA THR A 333 -25.18 4.59 16.28
C THR A 333 -23.66 4.65 16.26
N VAL A 334 -23.08 5.55 17.04
CA VAL A 334 -21.62 5.68 17.17
C VAL A 334 -21.01 4.34 17.58
N ASN A 335 -19.91 3.96 16.96
CA ASN A 335 -19.14 2.80 17.35
C ASN A 335 -18.23 3.13 18.52
N THR A 336 -18.62 2.75 19.74
CA THR A 336 -17.86 3.02 20.97
C THR A 336 -16.63 2.12 21.13
N ASN A 337 -16.42 1.11 20.28
CA ASN A 337 -15.23 0.26 20.28
C ASN A 337 -14.02 0.97 19.64
N GLY A 338 -14.21 2.06 18.88
CA GLY A 338 -13.13 2.83 18.27
C GLY A 338 -12.06 3.28 19.28
N PRO A 339 -12.42 3.96 20.38
CA PRO A 339 -11.47 4.33 21.45
C PRO A 339 -10.76 3.12 22.07
N LEU A 340 -11.44 1.99 22.28
CA LEU A 340 -10.82 0.77 22.81
C LEU A 340 -9.77 0.20 21.86
N ALA A 341 -10.09 0.14 20.56
CA ALA A 341 -9.14 -0.28 19.53
C ALA A 341 -7.93 0.68 19.46
N ARG A 342 -8.15 2.01 19.57
CA ARG A 342 -7.09 3.01 19.61
C ARG A 342 -6.06 2.72 20.72
N GLU A 343 -6.50 2.42 21.92
CA GLU A 343 -5.59 2.04 23.01
C GLU A 343 -4.77 0.79 22.69
N VAL A 344 -5.38 -0.19 22.03
CA VAL A 344 -4.66 -1.41 21.61
C VAL A 344 -3.56 -1.09 20.61
N PHE A 345 -3.79 -0.17 19.66
CA PHE A 345 -2.75 0.24 18.70
C PHE A 345 -1.54 0.86 19.38
N TYR A 346 -1.72 1.70 20.41
CA TYR A 346 -0.61 2.23 21.19
C TYR A 346 0.16 1.13 21.95
N ARG A 347 -0.53 0.15 22.52
CA ARG A 347 0.11 -1.03 23.15
C ARG A 347 0.88 -1.86 22.13
N LEU A 348 0.34 -2.06 20.93
CA LEU A 348 1.02 -2.76 19.83
C LEU A 348 2.31 -2.04 19.41
N ALA A 349 2.28 -0.72 19.27
CA ALA A 349 3.47 0.06 18.94
C ALA A 349 4.54 -0.09 20.01
N ALA A 350 4.18 -0.01 21.29
CA ALA A 350 5.12 -0.22 22.41
C ALA A 350 5.72 -1.63 22.41
N LEU A 351 4.90 -2.67 22.23
CA LEU A 351 5.35 -4.08 22.23
C LEU A 351 6.22 -4.42 21.02
N THR A 352 5.98 -3.80 19.86
CA THR A 352 6.67 -4.12 18.62
C THR A 352 7.80 -3.14 18.29
N GLY A 353 7.98 -2.06 19.04
CA GLY A 353 8.87 -0.95 18.67
C GLY A 353 8.42 -0.28 17.37
N GLY A 354 7.12 -0.25 17.10
CA GLY A 354 6.50 0.43 15.97
C GLY A 354 6.05 1.84 16.30
N ALA A 355 5.32 2.47 15.37
CA ALA A 355 4.67 3.77 15.58
C ALA A 355 3.16 3.67 15.43
N VAL A 356 2.44 4.61 16.04
CA VAL A 356 1.02 4.87 15.78
C VAL A 356 0.90 6.16 14.98
N TRP A 357 0.15 6.11 13.88
CA TRP A 357 -0.44 7.28 13.26
C TRP A 357 -1.91 7.35 13.69
N ASP A 358 -2.22 8.33 14.54
CA ASP A 358 -3.50 8.38 15.24
C ASP A 358 -4.59 9.07 14.42
N GLN A 359 -5.05 8.40 13.35
CA GLN A 359 -6.10 8.89 12.48
C GLN A 359 -7.39 9.24 13.26
N PHE A 360 -7.71 8.50 14.33
CA PHE A 360 -8.90 8.76 15.15
C PHE A 360 -8.83 10.16 15.78
N GLU A 361 -7.69 10.52 16.37
CA GLU A 361 -7.49 11.83 16.98
C GLU A 361 -7.41 12.93 15.93
N ILE A 362 -6.62 12.70 14.87
CA ILE A 362 -6.43 13.66 13.79
C ILE A 362 -7.76 14.09 13.17
N MET A 363 -8.68 13.15 12.96
CA MET A 363 -9.98 13.45 12.35
C MET A 363 -10.99 14.13 13.31
N GLY A 364 -10.65 14.30 14.59
CA GLY A 364 -11.47 14.98 15.61
C GLY A 364 -12.15 14.05 16.61
N GLY A 365 -11.67 12.80 16.76
CA GLY A 365 -12.12 11.84 17.76
C GLY A 365 -13.54 11.32 17.56
N LEU A 366 -14.16 10.89 18.64
CA LEU A 366 -15.49 10.26 18.63
C LEU A 366 -16.56 11.23 18.10
N LYS A 367 -17.43 10.74 17.21
CA LYS A 367 -18.48 11.49 16.49
C LYS A 367 -17.95 12.45 15.41
N SER A 368 -16.67 12.44 15.12
CA SER A 368 -16.11 13.30 14.08
C SER A 368 -16.59 12.91 12.67
N MET A 369 -16.92 11.64 12.43
CA MET A 369 -17.37 11.15 11.12
C MET A 369 -18.63 11.87 10.61
N GLU A 370 -19.49 12.38 11.50
CA GLU A 370 -20.61 13.24 11.11
C GLU A 370 -20.14 14.60 10.55
N LYS A 371 -19.08 15.17 11.12
CA LYS A 371 -18.49 16.42 10.63
C LYS A 371 -17.85 16.20 9.26
N TRP A 372 -17.13 15.07 9.10
CA TRP A 372 -16.55 14.65 7.82
C TRP A 372 -17.64 14.44 6.76
N GLN A 373 -18.76 13.80 7.12
CA GLN A 373 -19.88 13.60 6.19
C GLN A 373 -20.51 14.92 5.76
N LYS A 374 -20.78 15.84 6.72
CA LYS A 374 -21.32 17.18 6.42
C LYS A 374 -20.40 18.00 5.53
N ALA A 375 -19.10 17.80 5.64
CA ALA A 375 -18.08 18.45 4.80
C ALA A 375 -17.88 17.75 3.43
N GLY A 376 -18.64 16.70 3.11
CA GLY A 376 -18.50 15.96 1.85
C GLY A 376 -17.28 15.03 1.79
N LEU A 377 -16.62 14.79 2.93
CA LEU A 377 -15.41 13.96 3.04
C LEU A 377 -15.71 12.50 3.40
N ALA A 378 -16.88 12.20 3.94
CA ALA A 378 -17.31 10.84 4.28
C ALA A 378 -18.61 10.45 3.58
N GLN A 379 -18.79 9.14 3.39
CA GLN A 379 -19.96 8.57 2.77
C GLN A 379 -21.15 8.51 3.74
N LYS A 380 -22.36 8.22 3.20
CA LYS A 380 -23.61 8.14 3.98
C LYS A 380 -23.60 6.99 5.00
N ASP A 381 -22.76 5.97 4.79
CA ASP A 381 -22.63 4.84 5.70
C ASP A 381 -21.88 5.19 7.01
N LYS A 382 -21.22 6.37 7.04
CA LYS A 382 -20.45 6.86 8.20
C LYS A 382 -19.34 5.90 8.63
N VAL A 383 -18.76 5.19 7.67
CA VAL A 383 -17.59 4.31 7.80
C VAL A 383 -16.54 4.70 6.79
N HIS A 384 -16.92 4.80 5.51
CA HIS A 384 -16.01 5.05 4.41
C HIS A 384 -15.92 6.54 4.08
N PHE A 385 -14.75 6.95 3.59
CA PHE A 385 -14.55 8.29 3.09
C PHE A 385 -15.00 8.42 1.62
N THR A 386 -15.27 9.62 1.19
CA THR A 386 -15.36 9.94 -0.24
C THR A 386 -13.95 9.94 -0.85
N ARG A 387 -13.85 10.02 -2.18
CA ARG A 387 -12.52 10.17 -2.83
C ARG A 387 -11.75 11.36 -2.28
N ALA A 388 -12.42 12.51 -2.05
CA ALA A 388 -11.80 13.71 -1.46
C ALA A 388 -11.31 13.44 -0.04
N GLY A 389 -12.11 12.75 0.79
CA GLY A 389 -11.71 12.36 2.14
C GLY A 389 -10.52 11.41 2.17
N TYR A 390 -10.51 10.39 1.30
CA TYR A 390 -9.36 9.47 1.20
C TYR A 390 -8.08 10.17 0.74
N ARG A 391 -8.17 11.13 -0.19
CA ARG A 391 -7.00 11.94 -0.59
C ARG A 391 -6.46 12.74 0.58
N LEU A 392 -7.34 13.44 1.30
CA LEU A 392 -6.95 14.21 2.49
C LEU A 392 -6.27 13.34 3.57
N VAL A 393 -6.80 12.13 3.81
CA VAL A 393 -6.18 11.15 4.72
C VAL A 393 -4.80 10.73 4.21
N GLY A 394 -4.65 10.52 2.90
CA GLY A 394 -3.37 10.20 2.28
C GLY A 394 -2.34 11.33 2.38
N ASP A 395 -2.77 12.58 2.16
CA ASP A 395 -1.93 13.76 2.31
C ASP A 395 -1.38 13.86 3.74
N MET A 396 -2.26 13.71 4.74
CA MET A 396 -1.88 13.78 6.15
C MET A 396 -0.92 12.65 6.57
N LEU A 397 -1.15 11.41 6.14
CA LEU A 397 -0.23 10.31 6.44
C LEU A 397 1.14 10.54 5.79
N TYR A 398 1.16 10.99 4.53
CA TYR A 398 2.42 11.31 3.86
C TYR A 398 3.17 12.44 4.59
N GLU A 399 2.47 13.51 4.97
CA GLU A 399 3.05 14.63 5.71
C GLU A 399 3.67 14.17 7.04
N ALA A 400 2.95 13.36 7.83
CA ALA A 400 3.47 12.83 9.09
C ALA A 400 4.71 11.96 8.88
N LEU A 401 4.70 11.10 7.86
CA LEU A 401 5.84 10.25 7.51
C LEU A 401 7.04 11.08 7.03
N TYR A 402 6.81 12.05 6.13
CA TYR A 402 7.85 12.88 5.55
C TYR A 402 8.51 13.80 6.59
N ASN A 403 7.72 14.40 7.47
CA ASN A 403 8.23 15.22 8.58
C ASN A 403 9.16 14.42 9.50
N GLU A 404 8.81 13.14 9.76
CA GLU A 404 9.64 12.29 10.59
C GLU A 404 10.94 11.87 9.89
N ILE A 405 10.87 11.53 8.60
CA ILE A 405 12.05 11.20 7.77
C ILE A 405 13.03 12.37 7.71
N THR A 406 12.53 13.60 7.53
CA THR A 406 13.37 14.80 7.39
C THR A 406 13.93 15.29 8.72
N ARG A 407 13.27 14.95 9.85
CA ARG A 407 13.79 15.26 11.19
C ARG A 407 15.01 14.42 11.56
N GLN A 408 15.17 13.23 10.98
CA GLN A 408 16.34 12.39 11.27
C GLN A 408 17.63 13.05 10.76
N PRO A 409 18.75 12.96 11.52
CA PRO A 409 20.01 13.52 11.07
C PRO A 409 20.39 12.96 9.70
N GLN A 410 20.62 13.84 8.73
CA GLN A 410 21.13 13.40 7.44
C GLN A 410 22.52 12.79 7.64
N LEU A 411 22.74 11.59 7.11
CA LEU A 411 24.07 10.98 7.08
C LEU A 411 25.01 11.94 6.34
N SER A 412 25.95 12.56 7.06
CA SER A 412 26.95 13.44 6.46
C SER A 412 27.73 12.65 5.41
N THR A 413 27.74 13.12 4.17
CA THR A 413 28.51 12.58 3.04
C THR A 413 30.02 12.89 3.17
N SER A 414 30.57 13.00 4.38
CA SER A 414 31.96 13.31 4.65
C SER A 414 32.78 12.07 4.98
N SER A 415 33.09 11.23 3.97
CA SER A 415 34.28 10.35 4.04
C SER A 415 34.67 9.69 2.71
N ALA A 416 34.78 10.49 1.65
CA ALA A 416 35.36 9.98 0.40
C ALA A 416 36.33 10.98 -0.22
N THR A 417 37.24 11.54 0.60
CA THR A 417 38.40 12.27 0.09
C THR A 417 39.50 12.32 1.14
N LYS A 418 40.12 11.17 1.42
CA LYS A 418 41.46 11.10 2.01
C LYS A 418 42.05 9.73 1.75
N SER A 419 42.65 9.52 0.61
CA SER A 419 43.82 8.65 0.42
C SER A 419 44.24 8.65 -1.05
N SER A 420 44.98 9.67 -1.47
CA SER A 420 45.98 9.52 -2.53
C SER A 420 46.95 10.68 -2.43
N LYS A 421 47.88 10.56 -1.48
CA LYS A 421 49.21 11.22 -1.51
C LYS A 421 50.09 10.50 -0.53
N ARG A 422 50.76 9.49 -1.03
CA ARG A 422 52.19 9.21 -0.76
C ARG A 422 52.65 8.10 -1.67
#